data_a9b1dedb0082405cbe59ddeffa4d13ac
#
_entry.id   a9b1dedb0082405cbe59ddeffa4d13ac
#
_cell.length_a   1.000
_cell.length_b   1.000
_cell.length_c   1.000
_cell.angle_alpha   90.00
_cell.angle_beta   90.00
_cell.angle_gamma   90.00
#
_symmetry.space_group_name_H-M   'P 1'
#
loop_
_entity.id
_entity.type
_entity.pdbx_description
1 polymer ?
#
loop_
_entity_poly.entity_id
_entity_poly.type
_entity_poly.pdbx_seq_one_letter_code
_entity_poly.pdbx_strand_id
1 'polypeptide(L)'
;FFLVIALIIIGRYAVGLYFKKKFSKRPPPGVIVEVVSNKSFSQSLESYCTSLSSKTTSYKIKKNELLEPINFNIKVNKGDAIAKLTSKTITAPFDGVLGKRGISESSLGSENTIILTLDDSRKVLCDLKIPEVYAAILKKDLKLNAKFSAYKDKTYKGKIESVASRVDAQTRSILARAKIDNENAEIIPGSLLEIEIFYNEKDALGVPDTSIMYEGSKKFIYKIVENNLIKKTEIETGIRNKGNLEV
;
A
#
# COMPACT_ATOMS: atom_id res chain seq x y z
N PHE A 1 73.51 -41.88 -15.02
CA PHE A 1 73.03 -40.50 -15.05
C PHE A 1 71.77 -40.36 -15.93
N PHE A 2 71.82 -40.81 -17.18
CA PHE A 2 70.66 -40.74 -18.11
C PHE A 2 69.41 -41.48 -17.64
N LEU A 3 69.52 -42.62 -16.97
CA LEU A 3 68.43 -43.41 -16.44
C LEU A 3 67.66 -42.67 -15.33
N VAL A 4 68.36 -41.93 -14.47
CA VAL A 4 67.78 -41.15 -13.40
C VAL A 4 66.96 -39.95 -13.96
N ILE A 5 67.49 -39.28 -14.98
CA ILE A 5 66.79 -38.18 -15.64
C ILE A 5 65.53 -38.68 -16.34
N ALA A 6 65.58 -39.82 -17.02
CA ALA A 6 64.38 -40.42 -17.67
C ALA A 6 63.29 -40.78 -16.66
N LEU A 7 63.67 -41.33 -15.48
CA LEU A 7 62.72 -41.64 -14.39
C LEU A 7 62.05 -40.38 -13.81
N ILE A 8 62.80 -39.29 -13.67
CA ILE A 8 62.25 -38.00 -13.22
C ILE A 8 61.24 -37.44 -14.24
N ILE A 9 61.56 -37.51 -15.51
CA ILE A 9 60.66 -37.00 -16.60
C ILE A 9 59.38 -37.83 -16.66
N ILE A 10 59.50 -39.17 -16.57
CA ILE A 10 58.33 -40.06 -16.59
C ILE A 10 57.49 -39.82 -15.33
N GLY A 11 58.10 -39.66 -14.14
CA GLY A 11 57.41 -39.33 -12.91
C GLY A 11 56.64 -38.02 -12.99
N ARG A 12 57.27 -36.96 -13.48
CA ARG A 12 56.58 -35.68 -13.69
C ARG A 12 55.40 -35.78 -14.69
N TYR A 13 55.58 -36.53 -15.77
CA TYR A 13 54.52 -36.75 -16.75
C TYR A 13 53.37 -37.53 -16.18
N ALA A 14 53.63 -38.62 -15.43
CA ALA A 14 52.61 -39.41 -14.77
C ALA A 14 51.84 -38.60 -13.70
N VAL A 15 52.55 -37.80 -12.88
CA VAL A 15 51.94 -36.88 -11.91
C VAL A 15 51.08 -35.82 -12.62
N GLY A 16 51.55 -35.27 -13.72
CA GLY A 16 50.79 -34.30 -14.55
C GLY A 16 49.49 -34.89 -15.09
N LEU A 17 49.53 -36.13 -15.61
CA LEU A 17 48.34 -36.83 -16.06
C LEU A 17 47.36 -37.15 -14.92
N TYR A 18 47.85 -37.54 -13.76
CA TYR A 18 47.04 -37.78 -12.57
C TYR A 18 46.31 -36.52 -12.12
N PHE A 19 47.00 -35.41 -12.01
CA PHE A 19 46.39 -34.12 -11.63
C PHE A 19 45.40 -33.63 -12.71
N LYS A 20 45.75 -33.76 -13.99
CA LYS A 20 44.84 -33.39 -15.08
C LYS A 20 43.54 -34.21 -15.04
N LYS A 21 43.60 -35.50 -14.69
CA LYS A 21 42.45 -36.38 -14.59
C LYS A 21 41.62 -36.08 -13.33
N LYS A 22 42.28 -35.75 -12.20
CA LYS A 22 41.62 -35.48 -10.94
C LYS A 22 40.95 -34.11 -10.86
N PHE A 23 41.55 -33.09 -11.50
CA PHE A 23 41.05 -31.72 -11.47
C PHE A 23 40.38 -31.26 -12.76
N SER A 24 40.25 -32.13 -13.79
CA SER A 24 39.59 -31.78 -15.05
C SER A 24 38.06 -31.72 -14.94
N LYS A 25 37.49 -32.38 -13.94
CA LYS A 25 36.04 -32.32 -13.68
C LYS A 25 35.76 -31.40 -12.51
N ARG A 26 35.56 -30.10 -12.79
CA ARG A 26 34.97 -29.24 -11.78
C ARG A 26 33.55 -29.75 -11.48
N PRO A 27 33.14 -29.88 -10.21
CA PRO A 27 31.76 -30.21 -9.92
C PRO A 27 30.86 -29.14 -10.56
N PRO A 28 29.71 -29.50 -11.12
CA PRO A 28 28.79 -28.54 -11.69
C PRO A 28 28.43 -27.51 -10.60
N PRO A 29 28.30 -26.24 -10.96
CA PRO A 29 27.90 -25.21 -10.00
C PRO A 29 26.52 -25.57 -9.44
N GLY A 30 26.37 -25.43 -8.12
CA GLY A 30 25.06 -25.56 -7.48
C GLY A 30 24.14 -24.44 -7.95
N VAL A 31 22.89 -24.76 -8.24
CA VAL A 31 21.85 -23.81 -8.61
C VAL A 31 20.73 -23.86 -7.59
N ILE A 32 20.17 -22.70 -7.27
CA ILE A 32 18.96 -22.60 -6.48
C ILE A 32 17.78 -22.68 -7.45
N VAL A 33 16.83 -23.56 -7.17
CA VAL A 33 15.63 -23.76 -7.97
C VAL A 33 14.39 -23.41 -7.17
N GLU A 34 13.39 -22.83 -7.82
CA GLU A 34 12.10 -22.54 -7.23
C GLU A 34 10.99 -23.14 -8.12
N VAL A 35 9.94 -23.65 -7.47
CA VAL A 35 8.79 -24.17 -8.18
C VAL A 35 7.90 -22.99 -8.60
N VAL A 36 7.62 -22.92 -9.89
CA VAL A 36 6.70 -21.91 -10.44
C VAL A 36 5.30 -22.18 -9.89
N SER A 37 4.67 -21.17 -9.35
CA SER A 37 3.32 -21.24 -8.77
C SER A 37 2.47 -20.06 -9.19
N ASN A 38 1.15 -20.23 -9.11
CA ASN A 38 0.22 -19.11 -9.27
C ASN A 38 0.43 -18.12 -8.14
N LYS A 39 0.63 -16.85 -8.51
CA LYS A 39 0.78 -15.71 -7.60
C LYS A 39 -0.19 -14.61 -8.03
N SER A 40 -0.65 -13.82 -7.08
CA SER A 40 -1.52 -12.69 -7.39
C SER A 40 -0.67 -11.50 -7.81
N PHE A 41 -0.98 -10.95 -8.97
CA PHE A 41 -0.35 -9.77 -9.54
C PHE A 41 -1.36 -8.65 -9.62
N SER A 42 -0.92 -7.45 -9.27
CA SER A 42 -1.70 -6.22 -9.39
C SER A 42 -0.81 -5.06 -9.78
N GLN A 43 -1.34 -4.14 -10.52
CA GLN A 43 -0.74 -2.82 -10.69
C GLN A 43 -1.22 -1.92 -9.56
N SER A 44 -0.43 -0.93 -9.19
CA SER A 44 -0.82 0.05 -8.19
C SER A 44 -0.65 1.48 -8.69
N LEU A 45 -1.47 2.37 -8.13
CA LEU A 45 -1.44 3.81 -8.36
C LEU A 45 -1.35 4.48 -7.00
N GLU A 46 -0.34 5.33 -6.84
CA GLU A 46 -0.16 6.13 -5.63
C GLU A 46 -0.85 7.49 -5.75
N SER A 47 -1.45 7.94 -4.67
CA SER A 47 -2.09 9.24 -4.55
C SER A 47 -2.08 9.71 -3.10
N TYR A 48 -2.40 10.97 -2.87
CA TYR A 48 -2.46 11.57 -1.55
C TYR A 48 -3.80 12.24 -1.33
N CYS A 49 -4.25 12.26 -0.07
CA CYS A 49 -5.47 12.96 0.30
C CYS A 49 -5.48 13.42 1.74
N THR A 50 -6.42 14.29 2.06
CA THR A 50 -6.72 14.66 3.43
C THR A 50 -7.89 13.82 3.94
N SER A 51 -7.74 13.20 5.10
CA SER A 51 -8.78 12.40 5.73
C SER A 51 -9.95 13.27 6.22
N LEU A 52 -11.16 12.78 6.02
CA LEU A 52 -12.42 13.40 6.48
C LEU A 52 -13.19 12.41 7.35
N SER A 53 -13.88 12.91 8.36
CA SER A 53 -14.81 12.06 9.14
C SER A 53 -15.90 11.50 8.22
N SER A 54 -16.34 10.27 8.49
CA SER A 54 -17.48 9.69 7.76
C SER A 54 -18.80 10.43 8.03
N LYS A 55 -18.94 10.96 9.22
CA LYS A 55 -20.03 11.84 9.64
C LYS A 55 -19.47 12.93 10.53
N THR A 56 -19.91 14.13 10.32
CA THR A 56 -19.60 15.27 11.19
C THR A 56 -20.84 16.13 11.41
N THR A 57 -20.99 16.64 12.60
CA THR A 57 -21.97 17.68 12.90
C THR A 57 -21.33 18.74 13.78
N SER A 58 -21.79 19.97 13.64
CA SER A 58 -21.26 21.09 14.40
C SER A 58 -22.40 21.90 15.02
N TYR A 59 -22.21 22.28 16.26
CA TYR A 59 -23.16 23.11 17.00
C TYR A 59 -22.47 24.39 17.43
N LYS A 60 -23.08 25.52 17.11
CA LYS A 60 -22.63 26.83 17.57
C LYS A 60 -23.37 27.15 18.88
N ILE A 61 -22.64 27.24 19.98
CA ILE A 61 -23.16 27.42 21.33
C ILE A 61 -22.57 28.69 21.91
N LYS A 62 -23.43 29.54 22.51
CA LYS A 62 -22.96 30.68 23.29
C LYS A 62 -22.58 30.21 24.69
N LYS A 63 -21.45 30.68 25.21
CA LYS A 63 -20.95 30.29 26.52
C LYS A 63 -21.92 30.65 27.66
N ASN A 64 -22.64 31.76 27.54
CA ASN A 64 -23.63 32.20 28.51
C ASN A 64 -24.93 31.36 28.55
N GLU A 65 -25.16 30.51 27.57
CA GLU A 65 -26.28 29.60 27.49
C GLU A 65 -25.94 28.23 28.10
N LEU A 66 -24.64 27.94 28.38
CA LEU A 66 -24.22 26.69 28.96
C LEU A 66 -24.54 26.61 30.47
N LEU A 67 -25.21 25.54 30.89
CA LEU A 67 -25.42 25.24 32.30
C LEU A 67 -24.23 24.51 32.94
N GLU A 68 -23.49 23.73 32.14
CA GLU A 68 -22.35 22.93 32.60
C GLU A 68 -21.20 23.00 31.57
N PRO A 69 -19.95 22.92 32.00
CA PRO A 69 -18.80 22.87 31.06
C PRO A 69 -18.89 21.64 30.16
N ILE A 70 -18.49 21.78 28.88
CA ILE A 70 -18.44 20.68 27.90
C ILE A 70 -17.08 19.97 28.01
N ASN A 71 -17.12 18.65 28.19
CA ASN A 71 -15.93 17.81 28.10
C ASN A 71 -15.63 17.49 26.64
N PHE A 72 -14.41 17.83 26.19
CA PHE A 72 -13.94 17.57 24.83
C PHE A 72 -13.04 16.33 24.79
N ASN A 73 -12.83 15.79 23.59
CA ASN A 73 -12.00 14.61 23.31
C ASN A 73 -12.52 13.33 23.99
N ILE A 74 -13.81 13.26 24.27
CA ILE A 74 -14.48 12.08 24.82
C ILE A 74 -15.29 11.37 23.75
N LYS A 75 -15.36 10.03 23.87
CA LYS A 75 -16.29 9.22 23.07
C LYS A 75 -17.68 9.33 23.65
N VAL A 76 -18.65 9.51 22.77
CA VAL A 76 -20.09 9.56 23.15
C VAL A 76 -20.87 8.61 22.25
N ASN A 77 -21.95 8.05 22.79
CA ASN A 77 -22.86 7.22 22.03
C ASN A 77 -24.07 8.05 21.57
N LYS A 78 -24.72 7.54 20.52
CA LYS A 78 -25.99 8.14 20.06
C LYS A 78 -26.98 8.28 21.17
N GLY A 79 -27.51 9.50 21.38
CA GLY A 79 -28.47 9.82 22.40
C GLY A 79 -27.87 10.42 23.69
N ASP A 80 -26.55 10.31 23.91
CA ASP A 80 -25.88 10.91 25.05
C ASP A 80 -26.03 12.42 25.03
N ALA A 81 -26.22 13.05 26.23
CA ALA A 81 -26.25 14.51 26.37
C ALA A 81 -24.81 15.06 26.17
N ILE A 82 -24.62 15.91 25.14
CA ILE A 82 -23.30 16.47 24.77
C ILE A 82 -23.16 17.94 25.20
N ALA A 83 -24.27 18.64 25.39
CA ALA A 83 -24.29 19.98 25.96
C ALA A 83 -25.65 20.28 26.59
N LYS A 84 -25.65 20.81 27.80
CA LYS A 84 -26.86 21.28 28.51
C LYS A 84 -26.92 22.78 28.41
N LEU A 85 -27.95 23.31 27.75
CA LEU A 85 -28.20 24.71 27.60
C LEU A 85 -29.40 25.13 28.45
N THR A 86 -29.51 26.41 28.73
CA THR A 86 -30.67 26.97 29.46
C THR A 86 -32.01 26.70 28.77
N SER A 87 -32.00 26.62 27.40
CA SER A 87 -33.18 26.41 26.57
C SER A 87 -33.44 24.95 26.21
N LYS A 88 -32.41 24.13 26.13
CA LYS A 88 -32.49 22.72 25.65
C LYS A 88 -31.22 21.93 25.97
N THR A 89 -31.35 20.60 25.98
CA THR A 89 -30.20 19.69 25.97
C THR A 89 -29.92 19.25 24.53
N ILE A 90 -28.67 19.35 24.12
CA ILE A 90 -28.19 18.83 22.84
C ILE A 90 -27.74 17.39 23.08
N THR A 91 -28.25 16.46 22.26
CA THR A 91 -27.86 15.03 22.29
C THR A 91 -27.06 14.64 21.05
N ALA A 92 -26.23 13.63 21.20
CA ALA A 92 -25.43 13.07 20.09
C ALA A 92 -26.34 12.37 19.07
N PRO A 93 -26.36 12.78 17.81
CA PRO A 93 -27.17 12.13 16.75
C PRO A 93 -26.58 10.79 16.28
N PHE A 94 -25.31 10.53 16.55
CA PHE A 94 -24.58 9.29 16.24
C PHE A 94 -23.41 9.12 17.21
N ASP A 95 -22.82 7.92 17.24
CA ASP A 95 -21.62 7.64 18.03
C ASP A 95 -20.42 8.35 17.45
N GLY A 96 -19.61 8.98 18.29
CA GLY A 96 -18.44 9.72 17.81
C GLY A 96 -17.57 10.28 18.90
N VAL A 97 -16.67 11.17 18.53
CA VAL A 97 -15.79 11.89 19.44
C VAL A 97 -16.17 13.37 19.44
N LEU A 98 -16.35 13.93 20.63
CA LEU A 98 -16.60 15.36 20.79
C LEU A 98 -15.30 16.14 20.62
N GLY A 99 -15.32 17.09 19.70
CA GLY A 99 -14.23 18.02 19.44
C GLY A 99 -14.62 19.48 19.70
N LYS A 100 -13.61 20.33 19.81
CA LYS A 100 -13.77 21.79 19.84
C LYS A 100 -13.06 22.38 18.63
N ARG A 101 -13.78 23.14 17.84
CA ARG A 101 -13.16 23.94 16.77
C ARG A 101 -12.85 25.34 17.30
N GLY A 102 -11.60 25.77 17.16
CA GLY A 102 -11.22 27.16 17.40
C GLY A 102 -11.93 28.08 16.40
N ILE A 103 -12.39 29.21 16.87
CA ILE A 103 -12.92 30.30 16.04
C ILE A 103 -11.73 31.21 15.74
N SER A 104 -11.46 31.50 14.47
CA SER A 104 -10.51 32.52 14.08
C SER A 104 -11.05 33.91 14.52
N GLU A 105 -10.18 34.80 15.02
CA GLU A 105 -10.55 36.16 15.45
C GLU A 105 -11.26 36.96 14.36
N SER A 106 -11.06 36.63 13.08
CA SER A 106 -11.72 37.24 11.92
C SER A 106 -13.09 36.69 11.57
N SER A 107 -13.55 35.61 12.24
CA SER A 107 -14.89 35.05 12.00
C SER A 107 -15.93 35.76 12.89
N LEU A 108 -17.17 35.92 12.37
CA LEU A 108 -18.33 36.52 13.04
C LEU A 108 -18.79 35.79 14.34
N GLY A 109 -17.87 35.14 15.06
CA GLY A 109 -18.08 34.50 16.33
C GLY A 109 -17.39 35.28 17.43
N SER A 110 -18.15 35.85 18.37
CA SER A 110 -17.59 36.50 19.55
C SER A 110 -16.77 35.49 20.38
N GLU A 111 -15.83 35.98 21.20
CA GLU A 111 -15.07 35.17 22.21
C GLU A 111 -15.97 34.31 23.11
N ASN A 112 -17.23 34.64 23.18
CA ASN A 112 -18.27 33.96 23.93
C ASN A 112 -18.94 32.78 23.18
N THR A 113 -18.43 32.37 22.01
CA THR A 113 -19.02 31.28 21.23
C THR A 113 -18.10 30.06 21.20
N ILE A 114 -18.68 28.87 21.40
CA ILE A 114 -18.01 27.57 21.26
C ILE A 114 -18.60 26.90 20.02
N ILE A 115 -17.74 26.37 19.16
CA ILE A 115 -18.15 25.44 18.11
C ILE A 115 -17.81 24.03 18.63
N LEU A 116 -18.86 23.30 19.00
CA LEU A 116 -18.79 21.90 19.37
C LEU A 116 -18.90 21.07 18.10
N THR A 117 -17.97 20.15 17.86
CA THR A 117 -18.04 19.18 16.76
C THR A 117 -18.22 17.78 17.31
N LEU A 118 -19.00 16.98 16.60
CA LEU A 118 -19.09 15.54 16.82
C LEU A 118 -18.68 14.84 15.53
N ASP A 119 -17.65 14.02 15.61
CA ASP A 119 -17.04 13.34 14.47
C ASP A 119 -17.07 11.82 14.65
N ASP A 120 -17.67 11.09 13.69
CA ASP A 120 -17.54 9.64 13.60
C ASP A 120 -16.33 9.32 12.70
N SER A 121 -15.21 9.00 13.33
CA SER A 121 -13.95 8.69 12.67
C SER A 121 -13.63 7.18 12.61
N ARG A 122 -14.57 6.29 12.94
CA ARG A 122 -14.37 4.82 12.81
C ARG A 122 -14.15 4.40 11.37
N LYS A 123 -14.67 5.18 10.44
CA LYS A 123 -14.33 5.14 9.02
C LYS A 123 -13.99 6.54 8.57
N VAL A 124 -12.91 6.69 7.82
CA VAL A 124 -12.54 7.97 7.25
C VAL A 124 -12.78 7.96 5.75
N LEU A 125 -13.20 9.08 5.25
CA LEU A 125 -13.35 9.35 3.82
C LEU A 125 -12.13 10.12 3.33
N CYS A 126 -11.84 9.99 2.03
CA CYS A 126 -10.67 10.58 1.45
C CYS A 126 -10.97 10.90 -0.02
N ASP A 127 -10.93 12.16 -0.37
CA ASP A 127 -11.18 12.60 -1.75
C ASP A 127 -9.84 12.66 -2.51
N LEU A 128 -9.71 11.80 -3.51
CA LEU A 128 -8.54 11.57 -4.33
C LEU A 128 -8.70 12.26 -5.68
N LYS A 129 -7.70 12.99 -6.11
CA LYS A 129 -7.62 13.55 -7.48
C LYS A 129 -6.75 12.62 -8.32
N ILE A 130 -7.37 11.80 -9.15
CA ILE A 130 -6.71 10.80 -9.97
C ILE A 130 -6.57 11.33 -11.41
N PRO A 131 -5.38 11.30 -12.02
CA PRO A 131 -5.19 11.75 -13.40
C PRO A 131 -6.12 11.06 -14.39
N GLU A 132 -6.64 11.78 -15.39
CA GLU A 132 -7.61 11.26 -16.37
C GLU A 132 -7.09 10.04 -17.17
N VAL A 133 -5.79 9.86 -17.30
CA VAL A 133 -5.18 8.70 -17.95
C VAL A 133 -5.63 7.37 -17.31
N TYR A 134 -6.01 7.40 -16.05
CA TYR A 134 -6.50 6.22 -15.31
C TYR A 134 -8.03 6.05 -15.37
N ALA A 135 -8.75 6.86 -16.16
CA ALA A 135 -10.22 6.85 -16.24
C ALA A 135 -10.79 5.46 -16.55
N ALA A 136 -10.14 4.72 -17.46
CA ALA A 136 -10.60 3.40 -17.89
C ALA A 136 -10.55 2.31 -16.79
N ILE A 137 -9.66 2.47 -15.83
CA ILE A 137 -9.46 1.48 -14.76
C ILE A 137 -10.12 1.90 -13.45
N LEU A 138 -10.40 3.18 -13.29
CA LEU A 138 -10.94 3.73 -12.04
C LEU A 138 -12.42 3.37 -11.91
N LYS A 139 -12.73 2.55 -10.90
CA LYS A 139 -14.09 2.08 -10.62
C LYS A 139 -14.35 1.93 -9.13
N LYS A 140 -15.63 1.86 -8.77
CA LYS A 140 -16.04 1.54 -7.40
C LYS A 140 -15.49 0.18 -6.97
N ASP A 141 -15.28 0.04 -5.65
CA ASP A 141 -14.80 -1.17 -4.96
C ASP A 141 -13.36 -1.60 -5.30
N LEU A 142 -12.57 -0.79 -6.01
CA LEU A 142 -11.12 -1.01 -6.09
C LEU A 142 -10.54 -0.99 -4.68
N LYS A 143 -9.74 -2.01 -4.36
CA LYS A 143 -9.05 -2.13 -3.07
C LYS A 143 -7.95 -1.08 -2.99
N LEU A 144 -7.71 -0.58 -1.80
CA LEU A 144 -6.62 0.34 -1.53
C LEU A 144 -6.01 0.08 -0.16
N ASN A 145 -4.78 0.51 -0.02
CA ASN A 145 -4.08 0.64 1.23
C ASN A 145 -3.86 2.13 1.52
N ALA A 146 -4.03 2.52 2.77
CA ALA A 146 -3.71 3.86 3.25
C ALA A 146 -2.60 3.78 4.29
N LYS A 147 -1.63 4.70 4.20
CA LYS A 147 -0.58 4.87 5.20
C LYS A 147 -0.73 6.24 5.84
N PHE A 148 -0.56 6.28 7.15
CA PHE A 148 -0.54 7.50 7.94
C PHE A 148 0.82 7.67 8.59
N SER A 149 1.48 8.79 8.35
CA SER A 149 2.88 9.03 8.76
C SER A 149 3.12 8.93 10.26
N ALA A 150 2.09 9.15 11.08
CA ALA A 150 2.20 8.99 12.53
C ALA A 150 2.34 7.52 12.98
N TYR A 151 1.93 6.56 12.14
CA TYR A 151 2.00 5.13 12.39
C TYR A 151 2.67 4.42 11.22
N LYS A 152 4.00 4.57 11.12
CA LYS A 152 4.83 4.16 9.96
C LYS A 152 4.69 2.69 9.56
N ASP A 153 4.47 1.81 10.54
CA ASP A 153 4.40 0.36 10.33
C ASP A 153 2.96 -0.15 10.13
N LYS A 154 1.97 0.76 10.13
CA LYS A 154 0.57 0.39 9.96
C LYS A 154 0.05 0.72 8.58
N THR A 155 -0.73 -0.21 8.04
CA THR A 155 -1.47 -0.05 6.80
C THR A 155 -2.95 -0.21 7.09
N TYR A 156 -3.74 0.77 6.69
CA TYR A 156 -5.18 0.78 6.82
C TYR A 156 -5.81 0.36 5.50
N LYS A 157 -6.71 -0.60 5.55
CA LYS A 157 -7.41 -1.10 4.37
C LYS A 157 -8.60 -0.21 4.04
N GLY A 158 -8.90 -0.12 2.77
CA GLY A 158 -10.04 0.63 2.30
C GLY A 158 -10.42 0.25 0.88
N LYS A 159 -11.39 0.97 0.33
CA LYS A 159 -11.84 0.80 -1.04
C LYS A 159 -12.36 2.11 -1.62
N ILE A 160 -12.40 2.19 -2.94
CA ILE A 160 -13.05 3.30 -3.65
C ILE A 160 -14.57 3.16 -3.44
N GLU A 161 -15.20 4.17 -2.83
CA GLU A 161 -16.63 4.23 -2.57
C GLU A 161 -17.39 4.76 -3.78
N SER A 162 -16.84 5.79 -4.41
CA SER A 162 -17.46 6.41 -5.59
C SER A 162 -16.42 7.09 -6.49
N VAL A 163 -16.75 7.22 -7.76
CA VAL A 163 -15.96 7.91 -8.78
C VAL A 163 -16.85 8.93 -9.45
N ALA A 164 -16.34 10.15 -9.63
CA ALA A 164 -17.05 11.20 -10.32
C ALA A 164 -17.27 10.85 -11.80
N SER A 165 -18.42 11.24 -12.34
CA SER A 165 -18.76 11.02 -13.75
C SER A 165 -18.14 12.03 -14.72
N ARG A 166 -17.37 13.00 -14.22
CA ARG A 166 -16.76 14.07 -15.01
C ARG A 166 -15.32 14.27 -14.63
N VAL A 167 -14.50 14.60 -15.62
CA VAL A 167 -13.13 15.05 -15.46
C VAL A 167 -13.15 16.56 -15.16
N ASP A 168 -12.37 16.98 -14.20
CA ASP A 168 -12.06 18.40 -13.97
C ASP A 168 -11.11 18.86 -15.09
N ALA A 169 -11.59 19.74 -15.95
CA ALA A 169 -10.83 20.23 -17.10
C ALA A 169 -9.62 21.09 -16.72
N GLN A 170 -9.62 21.73 -15.56
CA GLN A 170 -8.51 22.56 -15.09
C GLN A 170 -7.35 21.70 -14.57
N THR A 171 -7.67 20.67 -13.81
CA THR A 171 -6.66 19.81 -13.16
C THR A 171 -6.40 18.52 -13.93
N ARG A 172 -7.18 18.22 -14.99
CA ARG A 172 -7.13 16.98 -15.76
C ARG A 172 -7.18 15.75 -14.86
N SER A 173 -8.08 15.79 -13.87
CA SER A 173 -8.24 14.72 -12.89
C SER A 173 -9.70 14.33 -12.70
N ILE A 174 -9.91 13.11 -12.23
CA ILE A 174 -11.19 12.55 -11.82
C ILE A 174 -11.21 12.47 -10.31
N LEU A 175 -12.28 12.98 -9.69
CA LEU A 175 -12.46 12.86 -8.26
C LEU A 175 -12.94 11.45 -7.91
N ALA A 176 -12.19 10.75 -7.05
CA ALA A 176 -12.58 9.48 -6.49
C ALA A 176 -12.65 9.59 -4.97
N ARG A 177 -13.72 9.09 -4.37
CA ARG A 177 -13.86 9.02 -2.92
C ARG A 177 -13.49 7.65 -2.43
N ALA A 178 -12.48 7.59 -1.58
CA ALA A 178 -12.08 6.39 -0.86
C ALA A 178 -12.75 6.36 0.53
N LYS A 179 -13.02 5.14 0.99
CA LYS A 179 -13.47 4.85 2.35
C LYS A 179 -12.47 3.89 2.98
N ILE A 180 -11.93 4.30 4.13
CA ILE A 180 -10.82 3.65 4.82
C ILE A 180 -11.31 3.22 6.19
N ASP A 181 -11.02 1.99 6.59
CA ASP A 181 -11.35 1.47 7.91
C ASP A 181 -10.39 2.06 8.96
N ASN A 182 -10.96 2.60 10.04
CA ASN A 182 -10.25 3.26 11.13
C ASN A 182 -10.86 2.87 12.47
N GLU A 183 -11.03 1.58 12.72
CA GLU A 183 -11.75 1.05 13.89
C GLU A 183 -11.19 1.56 15.21
N ASN A 184 -9.88 1.72 15.30
CA ASN A 184 -9.20 2.23 16.50
C ASN A 184 -9.21 3.77 16.61
N ALA A 185 -9.78 4.48 15.63
CA ALA A 185 -9.78 5.94 15.55
C ALA A 185 -8.36 6.56 15.59
N GLU A 186 -7.38 5.88 15.02
CA GLU A 186 -5.96 6.32 14.97
C GLU A 186 -5.73 7.39 13.90
N ILE A 187 -6.44 7.30 12.77
CA ILE A 187 -6.43 8.35 11.74
C ILE A 187 -7.32 9.47 12.21
N ILE A 188 -6.72 10.61 12.48
CA ILE A 188 -7.42 11.82 12.90
C ILE A 188 -7.94 12.56 11.66
N PRO A 189 -9.21 13.01 11.61
CA PRO A 189 -9.70 13.84 10.51
C PRO A 189 -8.82 15.08 10.29
N GLY A 190 -8.51 15.36 9.03
CA GLY A 190 -7.55 16.40 8.63
C GLY A 190 -6.12 15.90 8.41
N SER A 191 -5.82 14.63 8.71
CA SER A 191 -4.50 14.04 8.45
C SER A 191 -4.25 13.80 6.96
N LEU A 192 -3.00 13.98 6.54
CA LEU A 192 -2.53 13.58 5.22
C LEU A 192 -2.34 12.06 5.19
N LEU A 193 -2.90 11.41 4.18
CA LEU A 193 -2.76 9.99 3.92
C LEU A 193 -2.10 9.75 2.57
N GLU A 194 -1.20 8.78 2.52
CA GLU A 194 -0.67 8.18 1.31
C GLU A 194 -1.55 6.99 0.94
N ILE A 195 -2.05 6.95 -0.28
CA ILE A 195 -3.03 5.96 -0.75
C ILE A 195 -2.42 5.19 -1.92
N GLU A 196 -2.42 3.87 -1.82
CA GLU A 196 -2.05 2.94 -2.89
C GLU A 196 -3.30 2.19 -3.35
N ILE A 197 -3.77 2.47 -4.57
CA ILE A 197 -4.96 1.86 -5.18
C ILE A 197 -4.51 0.71 -6.07
N PHE A 198 -5.08 -0.47 -5.89
CA PHE A 198 -4.77 -1.66 -6.68
C PHE A 198 -5.76 -1.85 -7.82
N TYR A 199 -5.25 -2.16 -9.01
CA TYR A 199 -6.04 -2.42 -10.19
C TYR A 199 -5.42 -3.53 -11.05
N ASN A 200 -6.15 -4.07 -12.02
CA ASN A 200 -5.74 -5.20 -12.87
C ASN A 200 -5.24 -6.39 -12.05
N GLU A 201 -5.92 -6.67 -10.92
CA GLU A 201 -5.62 -7.82 -10.08
C GLU A 201 -5.95 -9.11 -10.84
N LYS A 202 -4.96 -9.99 -10.99
CA LYS A 202 -5.10 -11.30 -11.63
C LYS A 202 -4.15 -12.33 -11.05
N ASP A 203 -4.52 -13.58 -11.10
CA ASP A 203 -3.65 -14.71 -10.77
C ASP A 203 -2.97 -15.21 -12.03
N ALA A 204 -1.65 -15.32 -11.98
CA ALA A 204 -0.83 -15.78 -13.09
C ALA A 204 0.39 -16.56 -12.56
N LEU A 205 1.07 -17.28 -13.44
CA LEU A 205 2.33 -17.91 -13.10
C LEU A 205 3.38 -16.86 -12.78
N GLY A 206 4.04 -17.03 -11.64
CA GLY A 206 5.05 -16.09 -11.15
C GLY A 206 6.39 -16.76 -10.93
N VAL A 207 7.44 -16.08 -11.35
CA VAL A 207 8.83 -16.45 -11.10
C VAL A 207 9.56 -15.33 -10.39
N PRO A 208 10.61 -15.62 -9.59
CA PRO A 208 11.45 -14.58 -9.03
C PRO A 208 12.09 -13.73 -10.12
N ASP A 209 12.15 -12.43 -9.95
CA ASP A 209 12.84 -11.50 -10.87
C ASP A 209 14.27 -11.94 -11.18
N THR A 210 14.96 -12.49 -10.17
CA THR A 210 16.36 -12.93 -10.26
C THR A 210 16.56 -14.14 -11.16
N SER A 211 15.46 -14.86 -11.52
CA SER A 211 15.52 -16.03 -12.41
C SER A 211 15.48 -15.67 -13.90
N ILE A 212 15.27 -14.39 -14.22
CA ILE A 212 15.09 -13.93 -15.61
C ILE A 212 16.41 -13.43 -16.18
N MET A 213 16.75 -13.95 -17.35
CA MET A 213 17.90 -13.51 -18.12
C MET A 213 17.45 -12.66 -19.31
N TYR A 214 18.14 -11.56 -19.54
CA TYR A 214 17.90 -10.64 -20.64
C TYR A 214 19.02 -10.80 -21.69
N GLU A 215 18.64 -11.09 -22.93
CA GLU A 215 19.56 -11.13 -24.08
C GLU A 215 18.99 -10.24 -25.20
N GLY A 216 19.52 -9.06 -25.31
CA GLY A 216 18.94 -8.03 -26.19
C GLY A 216 17.52 -7.70 -25.80
N SER A 217 16.55 -7.86 -26.70
CA SER A 217 15.12 -7.65 -26.46
C SER A 217 14.40 -8.88 -25.93
N LYS A 218 15.05 -10.04 -25.88
CA LYS A 218 14.45 -11.31 -25.50
C LYS A 218 14.70 -11.63 -24.03
N LYS A 219 13.75 -12.33 -23.41
CA LYS A 219 13.78 -12.75 -22.01
C LYS A 219 13.70 -14.26 -21.92
N PHE A 220 14.52 -14.83 -21.05
CA PHE A 220 14.67 -16.27 -20.90
C PHE A 220 14.66 -16.67 -19.44
N ILE A 221 14.21 -17.90 -19.20
CA ILE A 221 14.41 -18.62 -17.93
C ILE A 221 15.06 -19.97 -18.21
N TYR A 222 15.74 -20.51 -17.20
CA TYR A 222 16.20 -21.88 -17.22
C TYR A 222 15.18 -22.78 -16.51
N LYS A 223 14.61 -23.74 -17.24
CA LYS A 223 13.74 -24.79 -16.69
C LYS A 223 14.53 -26.05 -16.48
N ILE A 224 14.30 -26.71 -15.35
CA ILE A 224 14.74 -28.08 -15.14
C ILE A 224 13.74 -29.00 -15.85
N VAL A 225 14.25 -29.84 -16.73
CA VAL A 225 13.49 -30.85 -17.44
C VAL A 225 13.95 -32.24 -16.98
N GLU A 226 13.44 -33.32 -17.59
CA GLU A 226 13.78 -34.70 -17.24
C GLU A 226 15.30 -34.91 -17.13
N ASN A 227 15.71 -35.82 -16.26
CA ASN A 227 17.11 -36.12 -15.95
C ASN A 227 17.97 -34.97 -15.41
N ASN A 228 17.36 -34.00 -14.73
CA ASN A 228 18.04 -32.81 -14.19
C ASN A 228 18.78 -31.99 -15.26
N LEU A 229 18.34 -32.06 -16.50
CA LEU A 229 18.87 -31.19 -17.57
C LEU A 229 18.23 -29.81 -17.51
N ILE A 230 19.00 -28.80 -17.88
CA ILE A 230 18.57 -27.41 -17.90
C ILE A 230 18.22 -27.03 -19.35
N LYS A 231 17.01 -26.52 -19.55
CA LYS A 231 16.54 -25.99 -20.83
C LYS A 231 16.31 -24.48 -20.74
N LYS A 232 17.02 -23.71 -21.56
CA LYS A 232 16.77 -22.31 -21.78
C LYS A 232 15.45 -22.15 -22.53
N THR A 233 14.52 -21.38 -21.97
CA THR A 233 13.18 -21.18 -22.53
C THR A 233 12.91 -19.68 -22.65
N GLU A 234 12.52 -19.23 -23.83
CA GLU A 234 12.07 -17.85 -24.07
C GLU A 234 10.69 -17.67 -23.42
N ILE A 235 10.50 -16.51 -22.78
CA ILE A 235 9.26 -16.17 -22.05
C ILE A 235 8.82 -14.75 -22.40
N GLU A 236 7.51 -14.53 -22.31
CA GLU A 236 6.93 -13.21 -22.25
C GLU A 236 6.70 -12.85 -20.78
N THR A 237 6.87 -11.59 -20.41
CA THR A 237 6.72 -11.15 -19.03
C THR A 237 5.63 -10.11 -18.93
N GLY A 238 4.83 -10.20 -17.87
CA GLY A 238 3.77 -9.27 -17.57
C GLY A 238 4.09 -8.36 -16.38
N ILE A 239 3.18 -8.35 -15.40
CA ILE A 239 3.23 -7.47 -14.22
C ILE A 239 4.34 -7.93 -13.27
N ARG A 240 5.10 -6.95 -12.76
CA ARG A 240 6.07 -7.16 -11.68
C ARG A 240 5.43 -6.77 -10.34
N ASN A 241 5.49 -7.65 -9.36
CA ASN A 241 4.97 -7.38 -8.02
C ASN A 241 5.84 -8.08 -6.95
N LYS A 242 6.32 -7.33 -5.97
CA LYS A 242 7.06 -7.83 -4.77
C LYS A 242 8.18 -8.82 -5.09
N GLY A 243 9.04 -8.50 -6.06
CA GLY A 243 10.18 -9.34 -6.44
C GLY A 243 9.83 -10.56 -7.30
N ASN A 244 8.59 -10.68 -7.74
CA ASN A 244 8.13 -11.68 -8.69
C ASN A 244 7.69 -11.02 -9.99
N LEU A 245 7.88 -11.74 -11.09
CA LEU A 245 7.46 -11.35 -12.41
C LEU A 245 6.48 -12.38 -12.97
N GLU A 246 5.41 -11.89 -13.55
CA GLU A 246 4.45 -12.71 -14.29
C GLU A 246 5.08 -13.25 -15.59
N VAL A 247 4.83 -14.53 -15.90
CA VAL A 247 5.32 -15.23 -17.08
C VAL A 247 4.25 -16.09 -17.73
#